data_9934a94c75ea933a811083f8049215e0
#
_entry.id   9934a94c75ea933a811083f8049215e0
#
_cell.length_a   1.000
_cell.length_b   1.000
_cell.length_c   1.000
_cell.angle_alpha   90.00
_cell.angle_beta   90.00
_cell.angle_gamma   90.00
#
_symmetry.space_group_name_H-M   'P 1'
#
loop_
_entity.id
_entity.type
_entity.pdbx_description
1 polymer ?
#
loop_
_entity_poly.entity_id
_entity_poly.type
_entity_poly.pdbx_seq_one_letter_code
_entity_poly.pdbx_strand_id
1 'polypeptide(L)'
;LIGGYYSITDDACADLLKANNPAANTNLFVFGSTPITSASNLFDNWNNRHSWQLTCCRALEGLEKHRENFTEEVAKRAEAEFRFFRAVANFDLAKRYGASFILYKQLPELGQKEHARCTPDECWDFIAEDLDFAAKNLPLRGTVEAGKLTSGAAYGMKARAMLYAERWKDASDAAAELKKQGYELYEDYGKLFLNRRAKPVANNESVIEFGYVYETLDYSFDYFNCPPSDGGYAEISPTETLVSAYQMADGKEFDWNNPEMAA
;
A
#
# COMPACT_ATOMS: atom_id res chain seq x y z
N LEU A 1 2.62 -6.18 -3.89
CA LEU A 1 2.89 -4.85 -3.53
C LEU A 1 2.19 -4.36 -2.30
N ILE A 2 0.94 -4.43 -2.21
CA ILE A 2 0.07 -3.89 -1.16
C ILE A 2 -1.05 -4.90 -0.94
N GLY A 3 -0.93 -6.08 -1.32
CA GLY A 3 -1.87 -7.16 -1.11
C GLY A 3 -1.14 -8.47 -1.02
N GLY A 4 -1.58 -9.31 -0.20
CA GLY A 4 -1.01 -10.60 0.03
C GLY A 4 -0.72 -10.85 1.51
N TYR A 5 -0.32 -12.03 1.82
CA TYR A 5 0.06 -12.46 3.17
C TYR A 5 0.97 -11.46 3.92
N TYR A 6 1.85 -10.78 3.18
CA TYR A 6 2.79 -9.78 3.75
C TYR A 6 2.17 -8.43 4.10
N SER A 7 0.91 -8.16 3.78
CA SER A 7 0.28 -6.87 4.06
C SER A 7 0.08 -6.60 5.56
N ILE A 8 -0.02 -7.65 6.36
CA ILE A 8 -0.20 -7.58 7.82
C ILE A 8 1.09 -7.79 8.60
N THR A 9 2.21 -8.07 7.94
CA THR A 9 3.50 -8.29 8.62
C THR A 9 4.07 -7.02 9.25
N ASP A 10 3.79 -5.85 8.68
CA ASP A 10 4.19 -4.58 9.26
C ASP A 10 3.51 -4.39 10.64
N ASP A 11 2.23 -4.77 10.78
CA ASP A 11 1.48 -4.71 12.04
C ASP A 11 1.98 -5.73 13.07
N ALA A 12 2.50 -6.89 12.60
CA ALA A 12 3.14 -7.88 13.46
C ALA A 12 4.56 -7.49 13.93
N CYS A 13 5.10 -6.39 13.40
CA CYS A 13 6.33 -5.75 13.90
C CYS A 13 6.06 -4.63 14.91
N ALA A 14 4.80 -4.35 15.18
CA ALA A 14 4.33 -3.38 16.16
C ALA A 14 3.64 -4.11 17.34
N ASP A 15 2.96 -3.35 18.17
CA ASP A 15 2.22 -3.85 19.33
C ASP A 15 0.78 -4.29 19.01
N LEU A 16 0.38 -4.25 17.75
CA LEU A 16 -0.99 -4.58 17.31
C LEU A 16 -1.19 -6.07 17.08
N LEU A 17 -0.24 -6.73 16.41
CA LEU A 17 -0.33 -8.13 16.04
C LEU A 17 0.90 -8.90 16.51
N LYS A 18 0.77 -10.22 16.59
CA LYS A 18 1.87 -11.13 16.92
C LYS A 18 1.86 -12.31 15.95
N ALA A 19 3.03 -12.63 15.40
CA ALA A 19 3.20 -13.89 14.67
C ALA A 19 3.33 -15.06 15.65
N ASN A 20 2.51 -16.10 15.46
CA ASN A 20 2.49 -17.25 16.37
C ASN A 20 3.63 -18.23 16.12
N ASN A 21 4.23 -18.22 14.93
CA ASN A 21 5.42 -19.00 14.64
C ASN A 21 6.67 -18.31 15.23
N PRO A 22 7.37 -18.89 16.21
CA PRO A 22 8.56 -18.29 16.81
C PRO A 22 9.70 -18.02 15.82
N ALA A 23 9.78 -18.80 14.75
CA ALA A 23 10.78 -18.65 13.68
C ALA A 23 10.35 -17.65 12.58
N ALA A 24 9.18 -17.03 12.70
CA ALA A 24 8.75 -16.02 11.73
C ALA A 24 9.72 -14.83 11.74
N ASN A 25 10.03 -14.31 10.57
CA ASN A 25 10.93 -13.16 10.42
C ASN A 25 10.47 -11.93 11.21
N THR A 26 9.16 -11.73 11.38
CA THR A 26 8.58 -10.67 12.21
C THR A 26 9.01 -10.80 13.67
N ASN A 27 8.91 -12.01 14.25
CA ASN A 27 9.34 -12.28 15.62
C ASN A 27 10.85 -12.08 15.79
N LEU A 28 11.65 -12.57 14.82
CA LEU A 28 13.11 -12.38 14.85
C LEU A 28 13.47 -10.90 14.80
N PHE A 29 12.71 -10.10 14.05
CA PHE A 29 12.89 -8.65 14.00
C PHE A 29 12.50 -8.00 15.33
N VAL A 30 11.31 -8.28 15.86
CA VAL A 30 10.81 -7.68 17.12
C VAL A 30 11.72 -8.02 18.30
N PHE A 31 12.25 -9.25 18.36
CA PHE A 31 13.18 -9.66 19.41
C PHE A 31 14.65 -9.25 19.17
N GLY A 32 14.92 -8.51 18.09
CA GLY A 32 16.27 -8.06 17.76
C GLY A 32 17.24 -9.17 17.35
N SER A 33 16.69 -10.34 16.99
CA SER A 33 17.50 -11.52 16.62
C SER A 33 17.93 -11.52 15.15
N THR A 34 17.38 -10.63 14.34
CA THR A 34 17.73 -10.52 12.91
C THR A 34 18.87 -9.53 12.74
N PRO A 35 20.04 -9.96 12.25
CA PRO A 35 21.12 -9.03 11.95
C PRO A 35 20.68 -8.04 10.87
N ILE A 36 20.99 -6.76 11.08
CA ILE A 36 20.69 -5.67 10.12
C ILE A 36 21.32 -5.95 8.73
N THR A 37 22.40 -6.72 8.69
CA THR A 37 23.13 -7.09 7.49
C THR A 37 22.62 -8.34 6.79
N SER A 38 21.76 -9.13 7.43
CA SER A 38 21.12 -10.25 6.76
C SER A 38 19.96 -9.72 5.94
N ALA A 39 19.93 -10.06 4.66
CA ALA A 39 18.78 -9.87 3.82
C ALA A 39 17.59 -10.70 4.37
N SER A 40 16.97 -10.23 5.44
CA SER A 40 15.67 -10.77 5.80
C SER A 40 14.72 -10.29 4.70
N ASN A 41 14.22 -11.23 3.91
CA ASN A 41 13.30 -10.94 2.79
C ASN A 41 12.08 -10.11 3.19
N LEU A 42 11.80 -9.99 4.49
CA LEU A 42 10.66 -9.27 5.03
C LEU A 42 10.74 -7.76 4.76
N PHE A 43 11.93 -7.19 4.89
CA PHE A 43 12.14 -5.73 4.74
C PHE A 43 13.03 -5.36 3.57
N ASP A 44 13.74 -6.34 2.96
CA ASP A 44 14.63 -6.07 1.83
C ASP A 44 13.83 -5.95 0.53
N ASN A 45 13.38 -4.73 0.30
CA ASN A 45 12.74 -4.34 -0.96
C ASN A 45 13.61 -3.40 -1.81
N TRP A 46 14.84 -3.12 -1.39
CA TRP A 46 15.73 -2.15 -2.04
C TRP A 46 15.90 -2.41 -3.53
N ASN A 47 16.45 -3.56 -3.89
CA ASN A 47 16.71 -3.91 -5.29
C ASN A 47 15.41 -4.00 -6.10
N ASN A 48 14.37 -4.56 -5.50
CA ASN A 48 13.09 -4.73 -6.16
C ASN A 48 12.45 -3.37 -6.50
N ARG A 49 12.48 -2.40 -5.57
CA ARG A 49 11.90 -1.07 -5.80
C ARG A 49 12.69 -0.24 -6.80
N HIS A 50 14.02 -0.33 -6.78
CA HIS A 50 14.84 0.28 -7.83
C HIS A 50 14.58 -0.35 -9.20
N SER A 51 14.40 -1.67 -9.28
CA SER A 51 14.00 -2.34 -10.50
C SER A 51 12.64 -1.83 -11.02
N TRP A 52 11.70 -1.53 -10.13
CA TRP A 52 10.41 -0.97 -10.51
C TRP A 52 10.51 0.46 -11.01
N GLN A 53 11.31 1.32 -10.37
CA GLN A 53 11.59 2.66 -10.90
C GLN A 53 12.09 2.57 -12.35
N LEU A 54 13.11 1.74 -12.59
CA LEU A 54 13.69 1.56 -13.93
C LEU A 54 12.69 0.96 -14.93
N THR A 55 11.82 0.06 -14.49
CA THR A 55 10.76 -0.51 -15.33
C THR A 55 9.76 0.58 -15.74
N CYS A 56 9.36 1.43 -14.81
CA CYS A 56 8.48 2.57 -15.12
C CYS A 56 9.16 3.58 -16.05
N CYS A 57 10.44 3.89 -15.81
CA CYS A 57 11.20 4.77 -16.70
C CYS A 57 11.30 4.20 -18.12
N ARG A 58 11.53 2.89 -18.25
CA ARG A 58 11.55 2.21 -19.56
C ARG A 58 10.19 2.25 -20.26
N ALA A 59 9.11 2.06 -19.50
CA ALA A 59 7.77 2.14 -20.04
C ALA A 59 7.42 3.56 -20.52
N LEU A 60 7.80 4.58 -19.75
CA LEU A 60 7.62 5.99 -20.14
C LEU A 60 8.42 6.38 -21.38
N GLU A 61 9.68 5.95 -21.47
CA GLU A 61 10.51 6.18 -22.66
C GLU A 61 9.95 5.46 -23.88
N GLY A 62 9.51 4.21 -23.72
CA GLY A 62 8.86 3.45 -24.78
C GLY A 62 7.54 4.07 -25.25
N LEU A 63 6.75 4.58 -24.31
CA LEU A 63 5.51 5.29 -24.63
C LEU A 63 5.79 6.56 -25.43
N GLU A 64 6.78 7.37 -25.02
CA GLU A 64 7.14 8.60 -25.73
C GLU A 64 7.67 8.29 -27.14
N LYS A 65 8.53 7.29 -27.27
CA LYS A 65 9.08 6.86 -28.57
C LYS A 65 8.04 6.38 -29.58
N HIS A 66 6.91 5.85 -29.10
CA HIS A 66 5.86 5.28 -29.92
C HIS A 66 4.52 6.01 -29.75
N ARG A 67 4.56 7.26 -29.25
CA ARG A 67 3.37 8.03 -28.88
C ARG A 67 2.41 8.21 -30.06
N GLU A 68 2.92 8.30 -31.27
CA GLU A 68 2.14 8.43 -32.51
C GLU A 68 1.22 7.24 -32.80
N ASN A 69 1.47 6.09 -32.21
CA ASN A 69 0.62 4.89 -32.37
C ASN A 69 -0.61 4.89 -31.44
N PHE A 70 -0.75 5.87 -30.56
CA PHE A 70 -1.81 5.95 -29.58
C PHE A 70 -2.61 7.24 -29.76
N THR A 71 -3.88 7.22 -29.35
CA THR A 71 -4.59 8.48 -29.15
C THR A 71 -4.01 9.20 -27.95
N GLU A 72 -4.11 10.54 -27.94
CA GLU A 72 -3.59 11.35 -26.83
C GLU A 72 -4.21 10.96 -25.47
N GLU A 73 -5.47 10.57 -25.45
CA GLU A 73 -6.16 10.10 -24.24
C GLU A 73 -5.55 8.79 -23.71
N VAL A 74 -5.33 7.81 -24.60
CA VAL A 74 -4.73 6.52 -24.25
C VAL A 74 -3.28 6.72 -23.79
N ALA A 75 -2.50 7.54 -24.48
CA ALA A 75 -1.13 7.84 -24.14
C ALA A 75 -1.02 8.50 -22.76
N LYS A 76 -1.84 9.53 -22.49
CA LYS A 76 -1.87 10.21 -21.18
C LYS A 76 -2.29 9.30 -20.05
N ARG A 77 -3.27 8.44 -20.30
CA ARG A 77 -3.69 7.46 -19.29
C ARG A 77 -2.57 6.46 -18.99
N ALA A 78 -1.90 5.92 -20.00
CA ALA A 78 -0.78 5.00 -19.82
C ALA A 78 0.38 5.68 -19.08
N GLU A 79 0.72 6.94 -19.45
CA GLU A 79 1.71 7.73 -18.74
C GLU A 79 1.34 7.91 -17.26
N ALA A 80 0.06 8.19 -16.97
CA ALA A 80 -0.44 8.37 -15.62
C ALA A 80 -0.33 7.08 -14.78
N GLU A 81 -0.61 5.94 -15.37
CA GLU A 81 -0.45 4.63 -14.71
C GLU A 81 1.03 4.35 -14.40
N PHE A 82 1.95 4.59 -15.34
CA PHE A 82 3.39 4.39 -15.11
C PHE A 82 3.95 5.36 -14.07
N ARG A 83 3.56 6.63 -14.09
CA ARG A 83 3.94 7.61 -13.07
C ARG A 83 3.41 7.24 -11.69
N PHE A 84 2.16 6.79 -11.60
CA PHE A 84 1.60 6.29 -10.35
C PHE A 84 2.44 5.16 -9.74
N PHE A 85 2.77 4.13 -10.53
CA PHE A 85 3.58 3.02 -10.03
C PHE A 85 5.02 3.43 -9.70
N ARG A 86 5.59 4.39 -10.42
CA ARG A 86 6.90 4.95 -10.10
C ARG A 86 6.88 5.70 -8.76
N ALA A 87 5.85 6.49 -8.53
CA ALA A 87 5.64 7.18 -7.26
C ALA A 87 5.48 6.18 -6.10
N VAL A 88 4.72 5.11 -6.28
CA VAL A 88 4.56 4.05 -5.28
C VAL A 88 5.88 3.37 -4.95
N ALA A 89 6.72 3.09 -5.95
CA ALA A 89 8.04 2.49 -5.74
C ALA A 89 8.96 3.45 -4.95
N ASN A 90 8.97 4.73 -5.32
CA ASN A 90 9.74 5.77 -4.63
C ASN A 90 9.25 5.99 -3.19
N PHE A 91 7.94 6.02 -2.98
CA PHE A 91 7.36 6.13 -1.65
C PHE A 91 7.74 4.95 -0.75
N ASP A 92 7.71 3.72 -1.27
CA ASP A 92 8.08 2.55 -0.47
C ASP A 92 9.58 2.57 -0.08
N LEU A 93 10.46 3.06 -0.97
CA LEU A 93 11.87 3.31 -0.64
C LEU A 93 12.02 4.41 0.42
N ALA A 94 11.36 5.56 0.22
CA ALA A 94 11.43 6.68 1.15
C ALA A 94 10.94 6.31 2.55
N LYS A 95 9.81 5.59 2.63
CA LYS A 95 9.22 5.12 3.89
C LYS A 95 10.15 4.18 4.66
N ARG A 96 10.86 3.28 3.97
CA ARG A 96 11.66 2.22 4.61
C ARG A 96 13.12 2.58 4.83
N TYR A 97 13.72 3.32 3.91
CA TYR A 97 15.16 3.58 3.89
C TYR A 97 15.51 5.06 4.04
N GLY A 98 14.49 5.92 4.20
CA GLY A 98 14.65 7.36 4.19
C GLY A 98 14.63 7.94 2.77
N ALA A 99 14.24 9.20 2.65
CA ALA A 99 14.00 9.87 1.38
C ALA A 99 15.29 10.36 0.69
N SER A 100 16.40 9.62 0.82
CA SER A 100 17.69 9.94 0.19
C SER A 100 18.30 8.68 -0.42
N PHE A 101 17.90 8.40 -1.65
CA PHE A 101 18.34 7.24 -2.43
C PHE A 101 18.56 7.64 -3.90
N ILE A 102 18.91 6.67 -4.76
CA ILE A 102 19.05 6.94 -6.20
C ILE A 102 17.65 7.07 -6.81
N LEU A 103 17.30 8.30 -7.18
CA LEU A 103 16.00 8.63 -7.76
C LEU A 103 16.09 8.61 -9.29
N TYR A 104 15.58 7.55 -9.91
CA TYR A 104 15.55 7.43 -11.36
C TYR A 104 14.36 8.20 -11.95
N LYS A 105 14.62 9.39 -12.47
CA LYS A 105 13.63 10.20 -13.22
C LYS A 105 13.47 9.74 -14.66
N GLN A 106 14.52 9.14 -15.21
CA GLN A 106 14.63 8.55 -16.54
C GLN A 106 15.57 7.34 -16.51
N LEU A 107 15.71 6.62 -17.62
CA LEU A 107 16.72 5.58 -17.71
C LEU A 107 18.13 6.16 -17.65
N PRO A 108 19.06 5.52 -16.92
CA PRO A 108 20.45 5.94 -16.95
C PRO A 108 21.08 5.67 -18.32
N GLU A 109 22.08 6.47 -18.68
CA GLU A 109 22.85 6.25 -19.89
C GLU A 109 23.59 4.90 -19.84
N LEU A 110 23.77 4.29 -21.01
CA LEU A 110 24.49 3.02 -21.11
C LEU A 110 25.93 3.16 -20.58
N GLY A 111 26.27 2.38 -19.57
CA GLY A 111 27.59 2.43 -18.94
C GLY A 111 27.73 3.42 -17.78
N GLN A 112 26.70 4.19 -17.47
CA GLN A 112 26.69 5.05 -16.29
C GLN A 112 26.69 4.18 -15.02
N LYS A 113 27.77 4.29 -14.23
CA LYS A 113 27.95 3.50 -13.00
C LYS A 113 27.72 4.30 -11.73
N GLU A 114 27.88 5.61 -11.80
CA GLU A 114 27.76 6.51 -10.67
C GLU A 114 26.44 7.26 -10.70
N HIS A 115 25.73 7.20 -9.58
CA HIS A 115 24.44 7.86 -9.39
C HIS A 115 24.46 8.59 -8.05
N ALA A 116 24.17 9.88 -8.07
CA ALA A 116 23.99 10.64 -6.84
C ALA A 116 22.68 10.25 -6.15
N ARG A 117 22.68 10.34 -4.83
CA ARG A 117 21.43 10.29 -4.06
C ARG A 117 20.69 11.61 -4.15
N CYS A 118 19.37 11.54 -4.18
CA CYS A 118 18.55 12.73 -4.07
C CYS A 118 18.54 13.30 -2.65
N THR A 119 18.17 14.56 -2.53
CA THR A 119 17.78 15.14 -1.23
C THR A 119 16.38 14.69 -0.85
N PRO A 120 16.00 14.75 0.44
CA PRO A 120 14.64 14.45 0.86
C PRO A 120 13.57 15.27 0.15
N ASP A 121 13.80 16.57 -0.02
CA ASP A 121 12.85 17.44 -0.72
C ASP A 121 12.68 17.05 -2.18
N GLU A 122 13.76 16.80 -2.91
CA GLU A 122 13.71 16.32 -4.29
C GLU A 122 12.93 14.99 -4.42
N CYS A 123 13.09 14.11 -3.44
CA CYS A 123 12.36 12.83 -3.40
C CYS A 123 10.85 13.05 -3.24
N TRP A 124 10.45 13.83 -2.24
CA TRP A 124 9.04 14.06 -1.95
C TRP A 124 8.36 14.91 -3.02
N ASP A 125 9.06 15.89 -3.60
CA ASP A 125 8.57 16.68 -4.73
C ASP A 125 8.29 15.78 -5.93
N PHE A 126 9.22 14.90 -6.27
CA PHE A 126 9.06 14.00 -7.41
C PHE A 126 7.93 13.00 -7.23
N ILE A 127 7.75 12.46 -6.02
CA ILE A 127 6.61 11.61 -5.68
C ILE A 127 5.29 12.39 -5.85
N ALA A 128 5.24 13.63 -5.35
CA ALA A 128 4.07 14.48 -5.47
C ALA A 128 3.74 14.82 -6.94
N GLU A 129 4.74 15.20 -7.73
CA GLU A 129 4.59 15.51 -9.16
C GLU A 129 4.02 14.32 -9.96
N ASP A 130 4.55 13.13 -9.75
CA ASP A 130 4.07 11.93 -10.42
C ASP A 130 2.63 11.60 -10.02
N LEU A 131 2.26 11.77 -8.74
CA LEU A 131 0.90 11.54 -8.27
C LEU A 131 -0.08 12.63 -8.72
N ASP A 132 0.35 13.87 -8.81
CA ASP A 132 -0.46 14.96 -9.37
C ASP A 132 -0.76 14.75 -10.85
N PHE A 133 0.22 14.32 -11.61
CA PHE A 133 0.01 13.96 -13.00
C PHE A 133 -0.97 12.78 -13.13
N ALA A 134 -0.77 11.76 -12.31
CA ALA A 134 -1.65 10.60 -12.28
C ALA A 134 -3.09 11.00 -11.91
N ALA A 135 -3.27 11.82 -10.88
CA ALA A 135 -4.59 12.27 -10.43
C ALA A 135 -5.37 13.04 -11.52
N LYS A 136 -4.66 13.84 -12.33
CA LYS A 136 -5.26 14.62 -13.43
C LYS A 136 -5.65 13.80 -14.66
N ASN A 137 -4.94 12.70 -14.92
CA ASN A 137 -5.04 11.98 -16.19
C ASN A 137 -5.61 10.56 -16.04
N LEU A 138 -5.76 10.06 -14.82
CA LEU A 138 -6.48 8.82 -14.55
C LEU A 138 -7.99 9.06 -14.56
N PRO A 139 -8.78 8.05 -14.96
CA PRO A 139 -10.23 8.14 -14.97
C PRO A 139 -10.82 8.28 -13.57
N LEU A 140 -12.02 8.82 -13.48
CA LEU A 140 -12.77 8.87 -12.23
C LEU A 140 -13.29 7.48 -11.85
N ARG A 141 -13.53 7.28 -10.57
CA ARG A 141 -14.19 6.09 -10.05
C ARG A 141 -15.55 5.89 -10.72
N GLY A 142 -15.89 4.64 -11.01
CA GLY A 142 -17.16 4.29 -11.67
C GLY A 142 -17.20 4.51 -13.17
N THR A 143 -16.18 5.12 -13.78
CA THR A 143 -16.07 5.25 -15.24
C THR A 143 -15.21 4.18 -15.89
N VAL A 144 -14.59 3.33 -15.07
CA VAL A 144 -13.75 2.20 -15.50
C VAL A 144 -14.10 0.95 -14.71
N GLU A 145 -13.65 -0.19 -15.21
CA GLU A 145 -13.81 -1.48 -14.56
C GLU A 145 -13.14 -1.51 -13.17
N ALA A 146 -13.71 -2.30 -12.27
CA ALA A 146 -13.13 -2.55 -10.95
C ALA A 146 -11.69 -3.08 -11.07
N GLY A 147 -10.82 -2.64 -10.18
CA GLY A 147 -9.40 -3.01 -10.19
C GLY A 147 -8.51 -2.16 -11.11
N LYS A 148 -9.07 -1.22 -11.88
CA LYS A 148 -8.30 -0.24 -12.63
C LYS A 148 -7.94 0.96 -11.75
N LEU A 149 -6.79 1.57 -12.03
CA LEU A 149 -6.37 2.79 -11.33
C LEU A 149 -7.30 3.95 -11.67
N THR A 150 -7.61 4.75 -10.66
CA THR A 150 -8.48 5.92 -10.76
C THR A 150 -7.78 7.17 -10.23
N SER A 151 -8.30 8.34 -10.57
CA SER A 151 -7.88 9.62 -10.00
C SER A 151 -7.88 9.59 -8.47
N GLY A 152 -8.90 8.99 -7.86
CA GLY A 152 -8.97 8.80 -6.42
C GLY A 152 -7.81 7.96 -5.85
N ALA A 153 -7.38 6.93 -6.57
CA ALA A 153 -6.22 6.14 -6.17
C ALA A 153 -4.95 7.01 -6.06
N ALA A 154 -4.75 7.91 -7.02
CA ALA A 154 -3.61 8.83 -7.02
C ALA A 154 -3.69 9.86 -5.89
N TYR A 155 -4.86 10.45 -5.64
CA TYR A 155 -5.06 11.36 -4.51
C TYR A 155 -4.88 10.66 -3.15
N GLY A 156 -5.41 9.46 -2.98
CA GLY A 156 -5.24 8.68 -1.76
C GLY A 156 -3.78 8.33 -1.48
N MET A 157 -3.05 7.96 -2.53
CA MET A 157 -1.61 7.69 -2.42
C MET A 157 -0.82 8.97 -2.12
N LYS A 158 -1.19 10.11 -2.75
CA LYS A 158 -0.58 11.42 -2.46
C LYS A 158 -0.82 11.84 -1.02
N ALA A 159 -2.06 11.74 -0.52
CA ALA A 159 -2.36 12.05 0.86
C ALA A 159 -1.46 11.28 1.83
N ARG A 160 -1.32 9.97 1.60
CA ARG A 160 -0.44 9.12 2.41
C ARG A 160 1.03 9.51 2.29
N ALA A 161 1.54 9.73 1.09
CA ALA A 161 2.94 10.09 0.88
C ALA A 161 3.28 11.43 1.53
N MET A 162 2.40 12.42 1.43
CA MET A 162 2.60 13.74 2.02
C MET A 162 2.51 13.74 3.54
N LEU A 163 1.75 12.81 4.16
CA LEU A 163 1.81 12.58 5.61
C LEU A 163 3.20 12.12 6.06
N TYR A 164 3.82 11.18 5.33
CA TYR A 164 5.18 10.72 5.64
C TYR A 164 6.24 11.79 5.38
N ALA A 165 5.97 12.71 4.45
CA ALA A 165 6.83 13.86 4.17
C ALA A 165 6.64 15.02 5.18
N GLU A 166 5.72 14.91 6.14
CA GLU A 166 5.31 15.97 7.07
C GLU A 166 4.74 17.21 6.36
N ARG A 167 4.28 17.05 5.12
CA ARG A 167 3.64 18.09 4.31
C ARG A 167 2.13 18.07 4.55
N TRP A 168 1.74 18.49 5.74
CA TRP A 168 0.37 18.34 6.27
C TRP A 168 -0.70 18.98 5.40
N LYS A 169 -0.41 20.15 4.86
CA LYS A 169 -1.36 20.85 3.97
C LYS A 169 -1.60 20.08 2.69
N ASP A 170 -0.55 19.61 2.03
CA ASP A 170 -0.65 18.85 0.77
C ASP A 170 -1.38 17.52 1.00
N ALA A 171 -1.13 16.88 2.15
CA ALA A 171 -1.84 15.66 2.55
C ALA A 171 -3.34 15.92 2.74
N SER A 172 -3.71 17.00 3.45
CA SER A 172 -5.09 17.40 3.67
C SER A 172 -5.80 17.76 2.37
N ASP A 173 -5.17 18.55 1.51
CA ASP A 173 -5.72 18.95 0.21
C ASP A 173 -5.98 17.73 -0.69
N ALA A 174 -5.03 16.79 -0.75
CA ALA A 174 -5.20 15.54 -1.50
C ALA A 174 -6.33 14.66 -0.94
N ALA A 175 -6.44 14.54 0.39
CA ALA A 175 -7.53 13.80 1.03
C ALA A 175 -8.91 14.45 0.76
N ALA A 176 -8.98 15.78 0.72
CA ALA A 176 -10.21 16.50 0.41
C ALA A 176 -10.75 16.19 -1.01
N GLU A 177 -9.85 15.91 -1.97
CA GLU A 177 -10.25 15.53 -3.33
C GLU A 177 -10.97 14.18 -3.36
N LEU A 178 -10.62 13.23 -2.48
CA LEU A 178 -11.35 11.97 -2.36
C LEU A 178 -12.81 12.19 -1.98
N LYS A 179 -13.05 13.06 -1.01
CA LYS A 179 -14.41 13.39 -0.58
C LYS A 179 -15.23 14.02 -1.72
N LYS A 180 -14.61 14.91 -2.52
CA LYS A 180 -15.24 15.50 -3.71
C LYS A 180 -15.60 14.47 -4.78
N GLN A 181 -14.85 13.36 -4.84
CA GLN A 181 -15.07 12.26 -5.79
C GLN A 181 -16.06 11.20 -5.25
N GLY A 182 -16.72 11.46 -4.12
CA GLY A 182 -17.74 10.58 -3.55
C GLY A 182 -17.18 9.37 -2.79
N TYR A 183 -15.93 9.43 -2.31
CA TYR A 183 -15.43 8.46 -1.35
C TYR A 183 -16.01 8.82 0.04
N GLU A 184 -16.57 7.81 0.70
CA GLU A 184 -17.24 7.93 1.99
C GLU A 184 -16.92 6.71 2.85
N LEU A 185 -17.00 6.86 4.17
CA LEU A 185 -16.91 5.72 5.07
C LEU A 185 -18.04 4.75 4.79
N TYR A 186 -17.73 3.45 4.86
CA TYR A 186 -18.74 2.41 4.69
C TYR A 186 -19.68 2.41 5.90
N GLU A 187 -20.96 2.28 5.66
CA GLU A 187 -22.00 2.46 6.69
C GLU A 187 -21.87 1.46 7.85
N ASP A 188 -21.49 0.22 7.54
CA ASP A 188 -21.39 -0.87 8.52
C ASP A 188 -19.95 -1.39 8.57
N TYR A 189 -19.22 -0.96 9.60
CA TYR A 189 -17.83 -1.34 9.80
C TYR A 189 -17.60 -2.87 9.81
N GLY A 190 -18.52 -3.64 10.43
CA GLY A 190 -18.41 -5.10 10.47
C GLY A 190 -18.56 -5.73 9.08
N LYS A 191 -19.43 -5.19 8.24
CA LYS A 191 -19.64 -5.69 6.88
C LYS A 191 -18.54 -5.27 5.91
N LEU A 192 -17.77 -4.23 6.22
CA LEU A 192 -16.66 -3.77 5.40
C LEU A 192 -15.67 -4.91 5.08
N PHE A 193 -15.44 -5.81 6.03
CA PHE A 193 -14.51 -6.94 5.91
C PHE A 193 -15.16 -8.24 5.41
N LEU A 194 -16.48 -8.24 5.19
CA LEU A 194 -17.22 -9.42 4.72
C LEU A 194 -17.35 -9.49 3.20
N ASN A 195 -16.36 -9.02 2.47
CA ASN A 195 -16.38 -9.06 1.01
C ASN A 195 -16.35 -10.53 0.53
N ARG A 196 -17.47 -11.02 0.03
CA ARG A 196 -17.64 -12.41 -0.35
C ARG A 196 -17.49 -12.62 -1.86
N ARG A 197 -16.98 -13.81 -2.22
CA ARG A 197 -16.69 -14.33 -3.56
C ARG A 197 -17.71 -14.03 -4.66
N ALA A 198 -18.98 -13.85 -4.34
CA ALA A 198 -20.04 -13.86 -5.34
C ALA A 198 -20.49 -12.47 -5.81
N LYS A 199 -20.26 -11.43 -5.08
CA LYS A 199 -20.61 -10.05 -5.46
C LYS A 199 -19.65 -9.09 -4.76
N PRO A 200 -18.77 -8.40 -5.50
CA PRO A 200 -18.07 -7.25 -4.95
C PRO A 200 -19.13 -6.28 -4.44
N VAL A 201 -19.18 -6.08 -3.13
CA VAL A 201 -20.03 -5.05 -2.57
C VAL A 201 -19.42 -3.73 -3.00
N ALA A 202 -20.20 -2.88 -3.64
CA ALA A 202 -19.77 -1.52 -3.96
C ALA A 202 -19.39 -0.83 -2.64
N ASN A 203 -18.11 -0.67 -2.42
CA ASN A 203 -17.55 -0.10 -1.21
C ASN A 203 -17.04 1.30 -1.52
N ASN A 204 -17.74 2.32 -0.99
CA ASN A 204 -17.37 3.71 -1.22
C ASN A 204 -16.15 4.15 -0.41
N GLU A 205 -15.71 3.37 0.57
CA GLU A 205 -14.52 3.63 1.36
C GLU A 205 -13.23 3.15 0.65
N SER A 206 -13.33 2.07 -0.10
CA SER A 206 -12.18 1.48 -0.78
C SER A 206 -11.65 2.38 -1.90
N VAL A 207 -10.41 2.80 -1.80
CA VAL A 207 -9.75 3.72 -2.75
C VAL A 207 -8.97 2.94 -3.82
N ILE A 208 -8.30 1.86 -3.42
CA ILE A 208 -7.56 0.95 -4.31
C ILE A 208 -7.89 -0.47 -3.89
N GLU A 209 -8.29 -1.30 -4.85
CA GLU A 209 -8.60 -2.70 -4.62
C GLU A 209 -7.70 -3.59 -5.48
N PHE A 210 -7.17 -4.65 -4.88
CA PHE A 210 -6.46 -5.70 -5.59
C PHE A 210 -7.37 -6.93 -5.66
N GLY A 211 -7.83 -7.22 -6.87
CA GLY A 211 -8.67 -8.38 -7.11
C GLY A 211 -7.86 -9.67 -7.17
N TYR A 212 -8.38 -10.70 -6.51
CA TYR A 212 -7.88 -12.06 -6.60
C TYR A 212 -8.94 -12.94 -7.27
N VAL A 213 -8.47 -13.84 -8.12
CA VAL A 213 -9.35 -14.79 -8.84
C VAL A 213 -9.13 -16.16 -8.25
N TYR A 214 -10.20 -16.74 -7.68
CA TYR A 214 -10.17 -18.10 -7.15
C TYR A 214 -9.63 -19.09 -8.20
N GLU A 215 -8.80 -20.02 -7.76
CA GLU A 215 -8.10 -21.04 -8.55
C GLU A 215 -6.97 -20.55 -9.49
N THR A 216 -6.93 -19.27 -9.84
CA THR A 216 -5.90 -18.73 -10.75
C THR A 216 -4.96 -17.75 -10.08
N LEU A 217 -5.46 -16.96 -9.18
CA LEU A 217 -4.70 -15.97 -8.40
C LEU A 217 -5.28 -15.94 -6.99
N ASP A 218 -5.08 -17.03 -6.25
CA ASP A 218 -5.66 -17.22 -4.93
C ASP A 218 -4.96 -16.38 -3.87
N TYR A 219 -5.76 -15.89 -2.92
CA TYR A 219 -5.31 -15.21 -1.73
C TYR A 219 -5.71 -16.03 -0.52
N SER A 220 -4.77 -16.83 -0.03
CA SER A 220 -5.02 -17.80 1.04
C SER A 220 -5.00 -17.16 2.43
N PHE A 221 -5.53 -15.93 2.59
CA PHE A 221 -5.52 -15.21 3.85
C PHE A 221 -6.23 -15.98 4.97
N ASP A 222 -7.43 -16.50 4.70
CA ASP A 222 -8.20 -17.25 5.66
C ASP A 222 -7.48 -18.53 6.09
N TYR A 223 -6.91 -19.25 5.14
CA TYR A 223 -6.15 -20.47 5.41
C TYR A 223 -4.98 -20.25 6.37
N PHE A 224 -4.25 -19.15 6.21
CA PHE A 224 -3.13 -18.84 7.10
C PHE A 224 -3.58 -18.26 8.45
N ASN A 225 -4.69 -17.57 8.53
CA ASN A 225 -5.06 -16.77 9.70
C ASN A 225 -6.27 -17.32 10.47
N CYS A 226 -7.10 -18.19 9.89
CA CYS A 226 -8.16 -18.86 10.64
C CYS A 226 -7.60 -19.74 11.78
N PRO A 227 -8.36 -19.92 12.87
CA PRO A 227 -7.99 -20.81 13.94
C PRO A 227 -7.79 -22.26 13.46
N PRO A 228 -6.93 -23.04 14.13
CA PRO A 228 -6.76 -24.46 13.81
C PRO A 228 -8.06 -25.28 13.90
N SER A 229 -8.99 -24.89 14.77
CA SER A 229 -10.34 -25.47 14.85
C SER A 229 -11.12 -25.38 13.53
N ASP A 230 -10.83 -24.35 12.73
CA ASP A 230 -11.48 -24.07 11.44
C ASP A 230 -10.61 -24.47 10.25
N GLY A 231 -9.51 -25.21 10.51
CA GLY A 231 -8.60 -25.73 9.50
C GLY A 231 -7.52 -24.76 9.05
N GLY A 232 -7.32 -23.64 9.73
CA GLY A 232 -6.27 -22.66 9.47
C GLY A 232 -5.01 -22.87 10.31
N TYR A 233 -4.03 -22.01 10.12
CA TYR A 233 -2.74 -22.05 10.84
C TYR A 233 -2.65 -21.04 11.98
N ALA A 234 -3.58 -20.08 12.09
CA ALA A 234 -3.50 -18.98 13.05
C ALA A 234 -2.11 -18.32 13.08
N GLU A 235 -1.54 -18.03 11.90
CA GLU A 235 -0.15 -17.53 11.84
C GLU A 235 0.04 -16.18 12.51
N ILE A 236 -1.00 -15.36 12.52
CA ILE A 236 -0.98 -14.03 13.15
C ILE A 236 -2.23 -13.89 14.02
N SER A 237 -2.02 -13.39 15.23
CA SER A 237 -3.08 -13.12 16.19
C SER A 237 -2.99 -11.68 16.70
N PRO A 238 -4.12 -11.06 17.10
CA PRO A 238 -4.11 -9.77 17.76
C PRO A 238 -3.39 -9.87 19.11
N THR A 239 -2.74 -8.79 19.51
CA THR A 239 -2.18 -8.66 20.87
C THR A 239 -3.29 -8.29 21.85
N GLU A 240 -3.04 -8.52 23.14
CA GLU A 240 -3.91 -8.01 24.21
C GLU A 240 -4.06 -6.49 24.14
N THR A 241 -2.98 -5.79 23.83
CA THR A 241 -2.98 -4.32 23.64
C THR A 241 -4.00 -3.88 22.62
N LEU A 242 -4.04 -4.54 21.46
CA LEU A 242 -5.03 -4.22 20.41
C LEU A 242 -6.45 -4.56 20.88
N VAL A 243 -6.66 -5.73 21.46
CA VAL A 243 -8.00 -6.16 21.90
C VAL A 243 -8.54 -5.22 22.99
N SER A 244 -7.69 -4.85 23.95
CA SER A 244 -8.05 -3.93 25.05
C SER A 244 -8.29 -2.48 24.60
N ALA A 245 -7.79 -2.10 23.42
CA ALA A 245 -8.06 -0.77 22.85
C ALA A 245 -9.48 -0.64 22.26
N TYR A 246 -10.17 -1.76 22.03
CA TYR A 246 -11.58 -1.71 21.60
C TYR A 246 -12.49 -1.41 22.78
N GLN A 247 -13.41 -0.49 22.58
CA GLN A 247 -14.42 -0.13 23.57
C GLN A 247 -15.62 -1.07 23.48
N MET A 248 -16.34 -1.20 24.58
CA MET A 248 -17.64 -1.83 24.60
C MET A 248 -18.65 -1.04 23.78
N ALA A 249 -19.77 -1.64 23.39
CA ALA A 249 -20.81 -0.98 22.59
C ALA A 249 -21.39 0.29 23.23
N ASP A 250 -21.27 0.44 24.54
CA ASP A 250 -21.68 1.62 25.29
C ASP A 250 -20.56 2.66 25.47
N GLY A 251 -19.41 2.45 24.83
CA GLY A 251 -18.24 3.34 24.85
C GLY A 251 -17.33 3.22 26.07
N LYS A 252 -17.59 2.24 26.95
CA LYS A 252 -16.70 1.97 28.09
C LYS A 252 -15.45 1.21 27.65
N GLU A 253 -14.36 1.42 28.39
CA GLU A 253 -13.15 0.61 28.24
C GLU A 253 -13.42 -0.85 28.64
N PHE A 254 -12.79 -1.77 27.94
CA PHE A 254 -12.85 -3.19 28.24
C PHE A 254 -12.02 -3.51 29.51
N ASP A 255 -12.60 -4.19 30.48
CA ASP A 255 -11.91 -4.62 31.70
C ASP A 255 -11.88 -6.17 31.81
N TRP A 256 -10.70 -6.73 31.61
CA TRP A 256 -10.45 -8.18 31.73
C TRP A 256 -10.75 -8.76 33.11
N ASN A 257 -10.75 -7.93 34.15
CA ASN A 257 -11.05 -8.36 35.53
C ASN A 257 -12.56 -8.38 35.81
N ASN A 258 -13.37 -7.85 34.89
CA ASN A 258 -14.82 -7.88 35.02
C ASN A 258 -15.38 -9.12 34.31
N PRO A 259 -15.89 -10.13 35.04
CA PRO A 259 -16.40 -11.38 34.45
C PRO A 259 -17.58 -11.15 33.49
N GLU A 260 -18.35 -10.10 33.67
CA GLU A 260 -19.49 -9.77 32.81
C GLU A 260 -19.05 -9.19 31.46
N MET A 261 -17.84 -8.64 31.39
CA MET A 261 -17.28 -8.12 30.14
C MET A 261 -16.45 -9.17 29.40
N ALA A 262 -15.91 -10.16 30.11
CA ALA A 262 -15.04 -11.22 29.57
C ALA A 262 -15.82 -12.47 29.11
N ALA A 263 -17.12 -12.56 29.33
CA ALA A 263 -18.00 -13.65 28.94
C ALA A 263 -18.58 -13.43 27.53
#